data_d5705b46c44a23da03b149a83e463f8d
#
_entry.id   d5705b46c44a23da03b149a83e463f8d
#
_cell.length_a   1.000
_cell.length_b   1.000
_cell.length_c   1.000
_cell.angle_alpha   90.00
_cell.angle_beta   90.00
_cell.angle_gamma   90.00
#
_symmetry.space_group_name_H-M   'P 1'
#
loop_
_entity.id
_entity.type
_entity.pdbx_description
1 polymer ?
#
loop_
_entity_poly.entity_id
_entity_poly.type
_entity_poly.pdbx_seq_one_letter_code
_entity_poly.pdbx_strand_id
1 'polypeptide(L)'
;MRTKIEALFISDVHLGARGVNAEKLIEVLKEYDPEYLFLIGDIIDGWLLKKRFYWQQTYTNVVRKILSYSKNGVKVIYIAGNHDEFLREFLGVDLGNIEIHNEYVYKNIFISHGDLYDGVVKLKWLGLLGSIGYDFAIYIDRKLKKIGFKRSLSKFLKNKVKEAIKFITSFEKQLVHQAKKRNCDTVICGHIHHPENKIIDNIKYLNCGDWIENNSYIIYQDGEFKIHYK
;
A
#
# COMPACT_ATOMS: atom_id res chain seq x y z
N MET A 1 22.63 16.73 -3.18
CA MET A 1 22.27 16.72 -1.74
C MET A 1 20.96 15.98 -1.60
N ARG A 2 20.75 15.21 -0.51
CA ARG A 2 19.43 14.62 -0.22
C ARG A 2 18.55 15.64 0.47
N THR A 3 17.25 15.60 0.19
CA THR A 3 16.27 16.47 0.87
C THR A 3 15.96 15.86 2.25
N LYS A 4 16.25 16.62 3.32
CA LYS A 4 15.88 16.22 4.68
C LYS A 4 14.38 16.36 4.88
N ILE A 5 13.76 15.33 5.44
CA ILE A 5 12.32 15.29 5.76
C ILE A 5 12.10 14.56 7.09
N GLU A 6 10.98 14.84 7.77
CA GLU A 6 10.65 14.16 9.02
C GLU A 6 10.31 12.71 8.80
N ALA A 7 9.39 12.41 7.87
CA ALA A 7 8.99 11.01 7.61
C ALA A 7 8.65 10.74 6.15
N LEU A 8 9.01 9.53 5.71
CA LEU A 8 8.68 8.96 4.41
C LEU A 8 7.84 7.70 4.62
N PHE A 9 6.68 7.61 3.96
CA PHE A 9 5.76 6.47 4.05
C PHE A 9 5.65 5.79 2.70
N ILE A 10 5.85 4.48 2.69
CA ILE A 10 5.85 3.61 1.50
C ILE A 10 5.05 2.36 1.83
N SER A 11 4.18 1.90 0.94
CA SER A 11 3.46 0.63 1.06
C SER A 11 3.39 -0.12 -0.26
N ASP A 12 2.95 -1.37 -0.22
CA ASP A 12 2.53 -2.17 -1.37
C ASP A 12 3.57 -2.17 -2.53
N VAL A 13 4.82 -2.47 -2.17
CA VAL A 13 5.93 -2.56 -3.12
C VAL A 13 5.91 -3.91 -3.85
N HIS A 14 5.57 -4.99 -3.14
CA HIS A 14 5.50 -6.35 -3.66
C HIS A 14 6.79 -6.86 -4.33
N LEU A 15 7.96 -6.65 -3.69
CA LEU A 15 9.21 -7.23 -4.16
C LEU A 15 9.09 -8.76 -4.27
N GLY A 16 9.27 -9.28 -5.47
CA GLY A 16 8.99 -10.68 -5.83
C GLY A 16 7.87 -10.82 -6.86
N ALA A 17 7.03 -9.80 -7.03
CA ALA A 17 6.06 -9.72 -8.10
C ALA A 17 6.70 -9.18 -9.40
N ARG A 18 6.08 -9.50 -10.54
CA ARG A 18 6.47 -8.89 -11.82
C ARG A 18 5.78 -7.52 -11.98
N GLY A 19 6.45 -6.59 -12.63
CA GLY A 19 5.89 -5.27 -12.91
C GLY A 19 6.13 -4.23 -11.81
N VAL A 20 6.84 -4.59 -10.75
CA VAL A 20 7.23 -3.65 -9.70
C VAL A 20 8.21 -2.61 -10.26
N ASN A 21 7.92 -1.34 -10.04
CA ASN A 21 8.79 -0.22 -10.46
C ASN A 21 9.89 0.07 -9.43
N ALA A 22 10.72 -0.97 -9.16
CA ALA A 22 11.78 -0.90 -8.15
C ALA A 22 12.84 0.17 -8.43
N GLU A 23 13.11 0.48 -9.70
CA GLU A 23 14.02 1.55 -10.11
C GLU A 23 13.52 2.91 -9.64
N LYS A 24 12.25 3.20 -9.85
CA LYS A 24 11.62 4.44 -9.39
C LYS A 24 11.64 4.55 -7.86
N LEU A 25 11.38 3.43 -7.18
CA LEU A 25 11.48 3.39 -5.71
C LEU A 25 12.91 3.72 -5.24
N ILE A 26 13.94 3.14 -5.88
CA ILE A 26 15.33 3.44 -5.56
C ILE A 26 15.66 4.92 -5.77
N GLU A 27 15.12 5.55 -6.81
CA GLU A 27 15.30 6.99 -7.05
C GLU A 27 14.73 7.80 -5.89
N VAL A 28 13.49 7.51 -5.46
CA VAL A 28 12.86 8.17 -4.30
C VAL A 28 13.69 7.96 -3.04
N LEU A 29 14.08 6.71 -2.76
CA LEU A 29 14.92 6.39 -1.61
C LEU A 29 16.32 7.06 -1.67
N LYS A 30 16.82 7.49 -2.82
CA LYS A 30 18.07 8.25 -2.96
C LYS A 30 17.84 9.76 -2.81
N GLU A 31 16.67 10.26 -3.14
CA GLU A 31 16.31 11.67 -3.14
C GLU A 31 16.16 12.22 -1.73
N TYR A 32 15.56 11.43 -0.82
CA TYR A 32 15.22 11.88 0.54
C TYR A 32 16.16 11.32 1.60
N ASP A 33 16.26 12.08 2.72
CA ASP A 33 16.97 11.74 3.95
C ASP A 33 16.01 11.92 5.14
N PRO A 34 15.11 10.93 5.37
CA PRO A 34 14.09 11.01 6.39
C PRO A 34 14.67 10.71 7.78
N GLU A 35 14.05 11.28 8.83
CA GLU A 35 14.29 10.84 10.22
C GLU A 35 13.63 9.48 10.47
N TYR A 36 12.42 9.27 9.91
CA TYR A 36 11.64 8.04 9.97
C TYR A 36 11.31 7.53 8.57
N LEU A 37 11.57 6.25 8.33
CA LEU A 37 11.07 5.52 7.16
C LEU A 37 10.00 4.53 7.63
N PHE A 38 8.76 4.74 7.20
CA PHE A 38 7.65 3.82 7.44
C PHE A 38 7.43 2.94 6.21
N LEU A 39 7.58 1.63 6.39
CA LEU A 39 7.26 0.59 5.42
C LEU A 39 5.93 -0.03 5.83
N ILE A 40 4.84 0.31 5.14
CA ILE A 40 3.48 0.02 5.59
C ILE A 40 2.93 -1.22 4.87
N GLY A 41 3.55 -2.36 5.11
CA GLY A 41 3.14 -3.68 4.65
C GLY A 41 3.28 -3.94 3.16
N ASP A 42 3.28 -5.22 2.83
CA ASP A 42 3.37 -5.75 1.48
C ASP A 42 4.61 -5.22 0.71
N ILE A 43 5.72 -5.05 1.44
CA ILE A 43 7.00 -4.65 0.84
C ILE A 43 7.63 -5.83 0.11
N ILE A 44 7.55 -7.03 0.71
CA ILE A 44 8.04 -8.27 0.11
C ILE A 44 6.86 -9.21 -0.13
N ASP A 45 6.66 -9.66 -1.37
CA ASP A 45 5.59 -10.60 -1.69
C ASP A 45 5.99 -12.04 -1.34
N GLY A 46 5.91 -12.38 -0.07
CA GLY A 46 6.22 -13.71 0.44
C GLY A 46 5.32 -14.81 -0.14
N TRP A 47 4.09 -14.50 -0.49
CA TRP A 47 3.17 -15.47 -1.10
C TRP A 47 3.60 -15.86 -2.52
N LEU A 48 3.96 -14.87 -3.35
CA LEU A 48 4.45 -15.14 -4.70
C LEU A 48 5.82 -15.84 -4.67
N LEU A 49 6.72 -15.41 -3.79
CA LEU A 49 8.05 -16.01 -3.65
C LEU A 49 7.96 -17.49 -3.23
N LYS A 50 7.03 -17.87 -2.34
CA LYS A 50 6.77 -19.27 -1.97
C LYS A 50 6.19 -20.08 -3.14
N LYS A 51 5.34 -19.47 -3.97
CA LYS A 51 4.68 -20.16 -5.09
C LYS A 51 5.59 -20.26 -6.32
N ARG A 52 6.31 -19.19 -6.64
CA ARG A 52 7.21 -19.10 -7.79
C ARG A 52 8.27 -18.05 -7.50
N PHE A 53 9.47 -18.48 -7.20
CA PHE A 53 10.57 -17.59 -6.91
C PHE A 53 10.90 -16.73 -8.14
N TYR A 54 10.82 -15.40 -7.94
CA TYR A 54 11.23 -14.39 -8.93
C TYR A 54 11.86 -13.24 -8.17
N TRP A 55 13.15 -12.98 -8.43
CA TRP A 55 13.89 -11.94 -7.74
C TRP A 55 14.87 -11.28 -8.69
N GLN A 56 14.78 -9.96 -8.82
CA GLN A 56 15.69 -9.16 -9.62
C GLN A 56 16.75 -8.49 -8.77
N GLN A 57 17.88 -8.14 -9.39
CA GLN A 57 18.94 -7.39 -8.70
C GLN A 57 18.46 -6.04 -8.17
N THR A 58 17.53 -5.38 -8.86
CA THR A 58 16.90 -4.13 -8.42
C THR A 58 16.15 -4.30 -7.09
N TYR A 59 15.51 -5.44 -6.84
CA TYR A 59 14.85 -5.73 -5.56
C TYR A 59 15.87 -5.83 -4.42
N THR A 60 17.01 -6.50 -4.67
CA THR A 60 18.13 -6.52 -3.73
C THR A 60 18.64 -5.10 -3.45
N ASN A 61 18.70 -4.23 -4.46
CA ASN A 61 19.14 -2.86 -4.28
C ASN A 61 18.17 -2.02 -3.43
N VAL A 62 16.85 -2.25 -3.54
CA VAL A 62 15.84 -1.65 -2.63
C VAL A 62 16.10 -2.07 -1.20
N VAL A 63 16.22 -3.39 -0.95
CA VAL A 63 16.48 -3.92 0.40
C VAL A 63 17.79 -3.35 0.98
N ARG A 64 18.87 -3.35 0.19
CA ARG A 64 20.15 -2.75 0.61
C ARG A 64 20.03 -1.28 0.94
N LYS A 65 19.20 -0.54 0.21
CA LYS A 65 18.98 0.88 0.47
C LYS A 65 18.22 1.09 1.78
N ILE A 66 17.21 0.28 2.09
CA ILE A 66 16.48 0.30 3.37
C ILE A 66 17.45 -0.01 4.52
N LEU A 67 18.26 -1.06 4.40
CA LEU A 67 19.28 -1.39 5.39
C LEU A 67 20.34 -0.27 5.56
N SER A 68 20.68 0.42 4.47
CA SER A 68 21.58 1.58 4.53
C SER A 68 20.98 2.75 5.31
N TYR A 69 19.67 2.96 5.25
CA TYR A 69 19.01 3.96 6.09
C TYR A 69 19.16 3.62 7.57
N SER A 70 18.83 2.38 7.96
CA SER A 70 18.98 1.90 9.33
C SER A 70 20.44 2.05 9.82
N LYS A 71 21.43 1.63 9.01
CA LYS A 71 22.85 1.80 9.32
C LYS A 71 23.25 3.25 9.56
N ASN A 72 22.63 4.21 8.88
CA ASN A 72 22.93 5.64 8.98
C ASN A 72 22.05 6.37 10.02
N GLY A 73 21.36 5.66 10.90
CA GLY A 73 20.62 6.21 12.02
C GLY A 73 19.17 6.58 11.73
N VAL A 74 18.66 6.35 10.51
CA VAL A 74 17.24 6.50 10.20
C VAL A 74 16.45 5.43 10.94
N LYS A 75 15.38 5.81 11.63
CA LYS A 75 14.48 4.87 12.28
C LYS A 75 13.53 4.26 11.24
N VAL A 76 13.65 2.96 11.02
CA VAL A 76 12.83 2.22 10.07
C VAL A 76 11.74 1.47 10.83
N ILE A 77 10.48 1.83 10.58
CA ILE A 77 9.31 1.16 11.16
C ILE A 77 8.67 0.33 10.06
N TYR A 78 8.72 -0.99 10.23
CA TYR A 78 8.10 -1.94 9.30
C TYR A 78 6.78 -2.42 9.88
N ILE A 79 5.68 -2.11 9.21
CA ILE A 79 4.36 -2.65 9.50
C ILE A 79 4.15 -3.88 8.62
N ALA A 80 3.89 -5.04 9.21
CA ALA A 80 3.67 -6.26 8.45
C ALA A 80 2.30 -6.24 7.75
N GLY A 81 2.28 -6.51 6.45
CA GLY A 81 1.07 -6.71 5.66
C GLY A 81 0.71 -8.20 5.52
N ASN A 82 -0.27 -8.49 4.67
CA ASN A 82 -0.68 -9.89 4.45
C ASN A 82 0.24 -10.65 3.50
N HIS A 83 0.93 -10.00 2.55
CA HIS A 83 1.89 -10.67 1.68
C HIS A 83 3.23 -10.93 2.36
N ASP A 84 3.58 -10.15 3.37
CA ASP A 84 4.76 -10.33 4.20
C ASP A 84 4.42 -10.70 5.65
N GLU A 85 3.29 -11.41 5.86
CA GLU A 85 2.79 -11.86 7.17
C GLU A 85 3.80 -12.70 7.98
N PHE A 86 4.78 -13.33 7.32
CA PHE A 86 5.85 -14.07 7.99
C PHE A 86 6.69 -13.18 8.91
N LEU A 87 6.72 -11.87 8.67
CA LEU A 87 7.39 -10.91 9.55
C LEU A 87 6.70 -10.76 10.91
N ARG A 88 5.44 -11.17 11.03
CA ARG A 88 4.71 -11.14 12.30
C ARG A 88 5.28 -12.09 13.36
N GLU A 89 6.06 -13.08 12.93
CA GLU A 89 6.82 -13.95 13.86
C GLU A 89 7.97 -13.21 14.55
N PHE A 90 8.37 -12.03 14.04
CA PHE A 90 9.47 -11.19 14.54
C PHE A 90 9.00 -9.90 15.22
N LEU A 91 7.74 -9.83 15.64
CA LEU A 91 7.22 -8.68 16.37
C LEU A 91 8.00 -8.47 17.69
N GLY A 92 8.40 -7.22 17.93
CA GLY A 92 9.16 -6.85 19.12
C GLY A 92 10.64 -7.25 19.08
N VAL A 93 11.10 -7.82 17.96
CA VAL A 93 12.55 -8.04 17.74
C VAL A 93 13.18 -6.73 17.29
N ASP A 94 14.27 -6.34 17.96
CA ASP A 94 15.08 -5.19 17.60
C ASP A 94 16.19 -5.64 16.61
N LEU A 95 16.11 -5.14 15.40
CA LEU A 95 17.12 -5.36 14.37
C LEU A 95 17.96 -4.08 14.15
N GLY A 96 18.46 -3.50 15.23
CA GLY A 96 19.13 -2.20 15.24
C GLY A 96 18.10 -1.08 15.10
N ASN A 97 18.17 -0.26 14.06
CA ASN A 97 17.19 0.81 13.85
C ASN A 97 15.98 0.36 13.00
N ILE A 98 15.67 -0.96 12.95
CA ILE A 98 14.49 -1.51 12.27
C ILE A 98 13.59 -2.16 13.32
N GLU A 99 12.37 -1.67 13.45
CA GLU A 99 11.35 -2.22 14.32
C GLU A 99 10.23 -2.84 13.47
N ILE A 100 9.72 -4.03 13.86
CA ILE A 100 8.63 -4.72 13.17
C ILE A 100 7.37 -4.67 14.04
N HIS A 101 6.28 -4.19 13.45
CA HIS A 101 5.01 -4.02 14.13
C HIS A 101 3.83 -4.50 13.27
N ASN A 102 2.68 -4.78 13.90
CA ASN A 102 1.40 -4.92 13.20
C ASN A 102 0.76 -3.55 12.93
N GLU A 103 0.96 -2.64 13.86
CA GLU A 103 0.44 -1.28 13.87
C GLU A 103 1.39 -0.39 14.66
N TYR A 104 1.38 0.88 14.37
CA TYR A 104 2.23 1.85 15.05
C TYR A 104 1.50 3.17 15.27
N VAL A 105 1.82 3.87 16.34
CA VAL A 105 1.36 5.24 16.56
C VAL A 105 2.58 6.15 16.59
N TYR A 106 2.64 7.06 15.63
CA TYR A 106 3.66 8.09 15.54
C TYR A 106 3.03 9.45 15.78
N LYS A 107 3.42 10.12 16.85
CA LYS A 107 2.73 11.36 17.28
C LYS A 107 1.22 11.06 17.48
N ASN A 108 0.35 11.72 16.70
CA ASN A 108 -1.10 11.51 16.65
C ASN A 108 -1.56 10.81 15.36
N ILE A 109 -0.64 10.10 14.70
CA ILE A 109 -0.87 9.35 13.45
C ILE A 109 -0.95 7.87 13.78
N PHE A 110 -2.09 7.25 13.48
CA PHE A 110 -2.24 5.80 13.50
C PHE A 110 -1.78 5.21 12.16
N ILE A 111 -0.88 4.24 12.19
CA ILE A 111 -0.26 3.62 11.01
C ILE A 111 -0.56 2.13 11.04
N SER A 112 -1.18 1.61 9.99
CA SER A 112 -1.51 0.20 9.82
C SER A 112 -1.50 -0.15 8.34
N HIS A 113 -1.08 -1.36 7.97
CA HIS A 113 -1.26 -1.79 6.58
C HIS A 113 -2.74 -1.81 6.19
N GLY A 114 -3.59 -2.33 7.05
CA GLY A 114 -5.04 -2.34 6.87
C GLY A 114 -5.65 -3.73 6.72
N ASP A 115 -4.89 -4.75 6.39
CA ASP A 115 -5.34 -6.13 6.19
C ASP A 115 -6.05 -6.74 7.41
N LEU A 116 -5.69 -6.29 8.61
CA LEU A 116 -6.36 -6.69 9.86
C LEU A 116 -7.80 -6.19 9.97
N TYR A 117 -8.17 -5.21 9.15
CA TYR A 117 -9.47 -4.52 9.17
C TYR A 117 -10.29 -4.73 7.89
N ASP A 118 -9.83 -5.55 6.97
CA ASP A 118 -10.57 -5.83 5.73
C ASP A 118 -11.75 -6.81 5.92
N GLY A 119 -12.08 -7.06 7.11
CA GLY A 119 -13.14 -7.78 7.84
C GLY A 119 -14.17 -8.60 7.11
N VAL A 120 -14.20 -8.80 5.81
CA VAL A 120 -15.16 -9.72 5.13
C VAL A 120 -14.97 -9.80 3.61
N VAL A 121 -13.98 -9.59 2.96
CA VAL A 121 -13.94 -10.12 1.56
C VAL A 121 -12.51 -10.28 1.09
N LYS A 122 -12.10 -11.55 0.93
CA LYS A 122 -10.96 -11.95 0.11
C LYS A 122 -11.18 -11.56 -1.37
N LEU A 123 -11.23 -10.28 -1.65
CA LEU A 123 -11.33 -9.73 -3.00
C LEU A 123 -9.93 -9.57 -3.61
N LYS A 124 -9.16 -10.68 -3.59
CA LYS A 124 -7.81 -10.79 -4.16
C LYS A 124 -7.70 -10.50 -5.67
N TRP A 125 -8.76 -10.04 -6.31
CA TRP A 125 -8.78 -9.91 -7.77
C TRP A 125 -9.37 -8.58 -8.30
N LEU A 126 -9.72 -7.65 -7.43
CA LEU A 126 -10.17 -6.32 -7.88
C LEU A 126 -9.03 -5.46 -8.45
N GLY A 127 -7.80 -5.67 -7.97
CA GLY A 127 -6.61 -5.03 -8.55
C GLY A 127 -6.30 -5.47 -9.99
N LEU A 128 -6.83 -6.63 -10.43
CA LEU A 128 -6.64 -7.11 -11.81
C LEU A 128 -7.66 -6.53 -12.80
N LEU A 129 -8.65 -5.77 -12.33
CA LEU A 129 -9.68 -5.11 -13.15
C LEU A 129 -9.39 -3.61 -13.32
N GLY A 130 -8.14 -3.20 -13.09
CA GLY A 130 -7.64 -1.91 -13.54
C GLY A 130 -7.95 -1.66 -15.02
N SER A 131 -7.77 -0.48 -15.50
CA SER A 131 -8.21 0.07 -16.80
C SER A 131 -8.28 -0.90 -18.01
N ILE A 132 -7.35 -1.86 -18.07
CA ILE A 132 -7.28 -2.86 -19.17
C ILE A 132 -8.50 -3.81 -19.15
N GLY A 133 -8.99 -4.21 -17.99
CA GLY A 133 -10.16 -5.09 -17.86
C GLY A 133 -11.46 -4.40 -18.24
N TYR A 134 -11.60 -3.11 -17.99
CA TYR A 134 -12.81 -2.35 -18.30
C TYR A 134 -12.98 -2.14 -19.81
N ASP A 135 -11.94 -1.70 -20.51
CA ASP A 135 -11.98 -1.48 -21.96
C ASP A 135 -12.14 -2.81 -22.73
N PHE A 136 -11.47 -3.85 -22.28
CA PHE A 136 -11.62 -5.20 -22.82
C PHE A 136 -13.03 -5.76 -22.58
N ALA A 137 -13.60 -5.52 -21.40
CA ALA A 137 -14.96 -5.95 -21.09
C ALA A 137 -16.01 -5.21 -21.93
N ILE A 138 -15.85 -3.91 -22.18
CA ILE A 138 -16.73 -3.14 -23.11
C ILE A 138 -16.59 -3.67 -24.53
N TYR A 139 -15.38 -3.96 -24.99
CA TYR A 139 -15.14 -4.52 -26.33
C TYR A 139 -15.83 -5.87 -26.50
N ILE A 140 -15.71 -6.76 -25.50
CA ILE A 140 -16.38 -8.08 -25.50
C ILE A 140 -17.90 -7.93 -25.41
N ASP A 141 -18.44 -7.03 -24.57
CA ASP A 141 -19.90 -6.80 -24.47
C ASP A 141 -20.51 -6.38 -25.83
N ARG A 142 -19.79 -5.51 -26.57
CA ARG A 142 -20.20 -5.12 -27.94
C ARG A 142 -20.20 -6.30 -28.93
N LYS A 143 -19.23 -7.20 -28.84
CA LYS A 143 -19.19 -8.42 -29.68
C LYS A 143 -20.23 -9.45 -29.28
N LEU A 144 -20.42 -9.70 -27.98
CA LEU A 144 -21.39 -10.66 -27.46
C LEU A 144 -22.84 -10.24 -27.75
N LYS A 145 -23.16 -8.93 -27.70
CA LYS A 145 -24.48 -8.40 -28.11
C LYS A 145 -24.77 -8.65 -29.58
N LYS A 146 -23.75 -8.61 -30.45
CA LYS A 146 -23.90 -8.94 -31.88
C LYS A 146 -24.20 -10.42 -32.15
N ILE A 147 -23.86 -11.31 -31.19
CA ILE A 147 -24.08 -12.79 -31.29
C ILE A 147 -25.32 -13.22 -30.49
N GLY A 148 -26.17 -12.26 -30.03
CA GLY A 148 -27.45 -12.60 -29.37
C GLY A 148 -27.36 -12.98 -27.89
N PHE A 149 -26.23 -12.70 -27.22
CA PHE A 149 -26.06 -13.03 -25.79
C PHE A 149 -26.82 -12.03 -24.91
N LYS A 150 -27.90 -12.51 -24.27
CA LYS A 150 -28.82 -11.65 -23.46
C LYS A 150 -28.33 -11.26 -22.06
N ARG A 151 -27.19 -11.76 -21.57
CA ARG A 151 -26.64 -11.37 -20.27
C ARG A 151 -25.80 -10.10 -20.41
N SER A 152 -26.26 -9.03 -19.81
CA SER A 152 -25.58 -7.72 -19.84
C SER A 152 -24.30 -7.77 -18.98
N LEU A 153 -23.15 -7.82 -19.64
CA LEU A 153 -21.82 -7.68 -19.01
C LEU A 153 -21.74 -6.33 -18.28
N SER A 154 -22.42 -5.29 -18.80
CA SER A 154 -22.48 -3.97 -18.15
C SER A 154 -23.19 -4.01 -16.78
N LYS A 155 -24.21 -4.85 -16.60
CA LYS A 155 -24.87 -5.01 -15.29
C LYS A 155 -23.98 -5.74 -14.29
N PHE A 156 -23.24 -6.74 -14.76
CA PHE A 156 -22.25 -7.45 -13.93
C PHE A 156 -21.14 -6.49 -13.47
N LEU A 157 -20.57 -5.69 -14.38
CA LEU A 157 -19.54 -4.70 -14.07
C LEU A 157 -20.05 -3.62 -13.10
N LYS A 158 -21.26 -3.09 -13.32
CA LYS A 158 -21.88 -2.13 -12.38
C LYS A 158 -22.02 -2.71 -10.97
N ASN A 159 -22.41 -3.96 -10.85
CA ASN A 159 -22.52 -4.61 -9.54
C ASN A 159 -21.13 -4.78 -8.89
N LYS A 160 -20.12 -5.17 -9.65
CA LYS A 160 -18.74 -5.30 -9.15
C LYS A 160 -18.15 -3.96 -8.71
N VAL A 161 -18.39 -2.89 -9.46
CA VAL A 161 -17.98 -1.53 -9.06
C VAL A 161 -18.68 -1.11 -7.77
N LYS A 162 -19.99 -1.37 -7.62
CA LYS A 162 -20.72 -1.08 -6.37
C LYS A 162 -20.16 -1.87 -5.18
N GLU A 163 -19.86 -3.16 -5.36
CA GLU A 163 -19.25 -3.99 -4.32
C GLU A 163 -17.88 -3.44 -3.92
N ALA A 164 -17.04 -3.04 -4.89
CA ALA A 164 -15.74 -2.44 -4.64
C ALA A 164 -15.84 -1.12 -3.87
N ILE A 165 -16.73 -0.21 -4.28
CA ILE A 165 -16.97 1.05 -3.57
C ILE A 165 -17.44 0.79 -2.14
N LYS A 166 -18.37 -0.16 -1.95
CA LYS A 166 -18.86 -0.51 -0.61
C LYS A 166 -17.73 -1.07 0.26
N PHE A 167 -16.87 -1.91 -0.30
CA PHE A 167 -15.70 -2.46 0.38
C PHE A 167 -14.74 -1.35 0.81
N ILE A 168 -14.30 -0.50 -0.14
CA ILE A 168 -13.39 0.62 0.14
C ILE A 168 -13.97 1.51 1.24
N THR A 169 -15.24 1.90 1.13
CA THR A 169 -15.89 2.75 2.13
C THR A 169 -15.96 2.08 3.52
N SER A 170 -16.20 0.77 3.57
CA SER A 170 -16.22 0.01 4.82
C SER A 170 -14.83 -0.07 5.45
N PHE A 171 -13.81 -0.36 4.65
CA PHE A 171 -12.41 -0.43 5.05
C PHE A 171 -11.93 0.91 5.64
N GLU A 172 -12.16 2.00 4.93
CA GLU A 172 -11.80 3.35 5.38
C GLU A 172 -12.45 3.71 6.72
N LYS A 173 -13.76 3.43 6.86
CA LYS A 173 -14.50 3.69 8.10
C LYS A 173 -13.94 2.87 9.28
N GLN A 174 -13.53 1.63 9.04
CA GLN A 174 -12.93 0.80 10.08
C GLN A 174 -11.59 1.38 10.54
N LEU A 175 -10.70 1.77 9.62
CA LEU A 175 -9.43 2.40 9.96
C LEU A 175 -9.61 3.73 10.70
N VAL A 176 -10.53 4.57 10.25
CA VAL A 176 -10.89 5.82 10.93
C VAL A 176 -11.41 5.55 12.35
N HIS A 177 -12.24 4.53 12.53
CA HIS A 177 -12.70 4.12 13.87
C HIS A 177 -11.53 3.68 14.76
N GLN A 178 -10.56 2.96 14.24
CA GLN A 178 -9.37 2.55 14.98
C GLN A 178 -8.47 3.72 15.35
N ALA A 179 -8.31 4.71 14.46
CA ALA A 179 -7.61 5.94 14.77
C ALA A 179 -8.26 6.71 15.94
N LYS A 180 -9.59 6.87 15.90
CA LYS A 180 -10.37 7.49 16.99
C LYS A 180 -10.17 6.77 18.32
N LYS A 181 -10.21 5.44 18.33
CA LYS A 181 -9.97 4.64 19.56
C LYS A 181 -8.59 4.87 20.18
N ARG A 182 -7.60 5.26 19.38
CA ARG A 182 -6.23 5.54 19.79
C ARG A 182 -5.96 7.02 20.03
N ASN A 183 -7.01 7.86 20.01
CA ASN A 183 -6.93 9.32 20.10
C ASN A 183 -6.01 9.93 19.03
N CYS A 184 -5.97 9.33 17.83
CA CYS A 184 -5.26 9.84 16.68
C CYS A 184 -6.22 10.65 15.79
N ASP A 185 -5.72 11.73 15.19
CA ASP A 185 -6.48 12.57 14.24
C ASP A 185 -6.16 12.22 12.78
N THR A 186 -5.19 11.35 12.57
CA THR A 186 -4.72 10.94 11.25
C THR A 186 -4.55 9.43 11.22
N VAL A 187 -4.89 8.80 10.08
CA VAL A 187 -4.55 7.40 9.78
C VAL A 187 -3.85 7.31 8.44
N ILE A 188 -2.77 6.52 8.40
CA ILE A 188 -2.03 6.20 7.17
C ILE A 188 -2.06 4.69 6.96
N CYS A 189 -2.39 4.26 5.74
CA CYS A 189 -2.49 2.85 5.39
C CYS A 189 -2.02 2.56 3.95
N GLY A 190 -2.05 1.27 3.57
CA GLY A 190 -1.86 0.73 2.23
C GLY A 190 -3.00 -0.20 1.84
N HIS A 191 -2.68 -1.44 1.40
CA HIS A 191 -3.53 -2.62 1.20
C HIS A 191 -4.50 -2.55 0.01
N ILE A 192 -5.20 -1.43 -0.20
CA ILE A 192 -6.18 -1.29 -1.28
C ILE A 192 -5.59 -0.68 -2.56
N HIS A 193 -4.29 -0.39 -2.58
CA HIS A 193 -3.54 0.14 -3.73
C HIS A 193 -4.15 1.42 -4.34
N HIS A 194 -4.88 2.20 -3.55
CA HIS A 194 -5.55 3.41 -4.02
C HIS A 194 -5.05 4.64 -3.27
N PRO A 195 -4.14 5.44 -3.87
CA PRO A 195 -3.62 6.64 -3.24
C PRO A 195 -4.74 7.63 -2.92
N GLU A 196 -4.85 8.03 -1.67
CA GLU A 196 -5.96 8.89 -1.25
C GLU A 196 -5.54 9.83 -0.10
N ASN A 197 -6.08 11.04 -0.11
CA ASN A 197 -5.93 12.01 0.98
C ASN A 197 -7.26 12.74 1.15
N LYS A 198 -8.01 12.39 2.18
CA LYS A 198 -9.32 12.97 2.48
C LYS A 198 -9.62 13.00 3.97
N ILE A 199 -10.68 13.68 4.35
CA ILE A 199 -11.18 13.71 5.72
C ILE A 199 -12.43 12.85 5.81
N ILE A 200 -12.45 11.93 6.78
CA ILE A 200 -13.61 11.07 7.10
C ILE A 200 -13.87 11.21 8.59
N ASP A 201 -15.05 11.66 8.97
CA ASP A 201 -15.48 11.82 10.36
C ASP A 201 -14.45 12.60 11.22
N ASN A 202 -13.91 13.69 10.70
CA ASN A 202 -12.88 14.55 11.30
C ASN A 202 -11.50 13.88 11.48
N ILE A 203 -11.26 12.72 10.90
CA ILE A 203 -9.96 12.07 10.85
C ILE A 203 -9.38 12.23 9.44
N LYS A 204 -8.12 12.61 9.35
CA LYS A 204 -7.38 12.62 8.09
C LYS A 204 -7.04 11.19 7.69
N TYR A 205 -7.60 10.74 6.57
CA TYR A 205 -7.33 9.43 5.98
C TYR A 205 -6.37 9.56 4.82
N LEU A 206 -5.29 8.79 4.87
CA LEU A 206 -4.26 8.75 3.84
C LEU A 206 -3.98 7.30 3.44
N ASN A 207 -3.89 7.04 2.13
CA ASN A 207 -3.42 5.76 1.62
C ASN A 207 -2.20 5.98 0.73
N CYS A 208 -1.14 5.20 0.94
CA CYS A 208 0.13 5.36 0.22
C CYS A 208 0.05 4.92 -1.24
N GLY A 209 -0.97 4.12 -1.62
CA GLY A 209 -1.04 3.49 -2.95
C GLY A 209 -0.08 2.32 -3.08
N ASP A 210 0.55 2.15 -4.25
CA ASP A 210 1.40 1.00 -4.59
C ASP A 210 2.58 1.38 -5.51
N TRP A 211 3.47 0.41 -5.78
CA TRP A 211 4.63 0.54 -6.68
C TRP A 211 4.55 -0.32 -7.94
N ILE A 212 3.34 -0.74 -8.32
CA ILE A 212 3.06 -1.46 -9.57
C ILE A 212 2.38 -0.52 -10.57
N GLU A 213 1.30 0.13 -10.16
CA GLU A 213 0.49 1.01 -11.02
C GLU A 213 0.72 2.49 -10.70
N ASN A 214 0.62 2.88 -9.43
CA ASN A 214 0.57 4.28 -9.01
C ASN A 214 1.96 4.90 -8.77
N ASN A 215 2.92 4.13 -8.28
CA ASN A 215 4.26 4.60 -7.88
C ASN A 215 4.17 5.77 -6.89
N SER A 216 3.33 5.64 -5.89
CA SER A 216 3.01 6.71 -4.96
C SER A 216 3.60 6.48 -3.57
N TYR A 217 3.84 7.58 -2.87
CA TYR A 217 4.38 7.61 -1.52
C TYR A 217 3.93 8.88 -0.81
N ILE A 218 4.05 8.91 0.52
CA ILE A 218 3.66 10.07 1.31
C ILE A 218 4.89 10.64 2.00
N ILE A 219 5.01 11.96 1.99
CA ILE A 219 5.97 12.73 2.78
C ILE A 219 5.21 13.46 3.88
N TYR A 220 5.76 13.42 5.08
CA TYR A 220 5.35 14.26 6.20
C TYR A 220 6.48 15.22 6.56
N GLN A 221 6.16 16.49 6.57
CA GLN A 221 7.07 17.56 6.90
C GLN A 221 6.31 18.74 7.50
N ASP A 222 6.78 19.28 8.62
CA ASP A 222 6.23 20.49 9.26
C ASP A 222 4.72 20.42 9.53
N GLY A 223 4.21 19.24 9.93
CA GLY A 223 2.78 19.00 10.19
C GLY A 223 1.93 18.73 8.94
N GLU A 224 2.50 18.78 7.75
CA GLU A 224 1.80 18.57 6.48
C GLU A 224 2.09 17.20 5.85
N PHE A 225 1.08 16.61 5.24
CA PHE A 225 1.18 15.39 4.44
C PHE A 225 1.00 15.72 2.97
N LYS A 226 1.89 15.18 2.13
CA LYS A 226 1.78 15.28 0.67
C LYS A 226 1.94 13.90 0.03
N ILE A 227 0.97 13.54 -0.84
CA ILE A 227 1.11 12.37 -1.70
C ILE A 227 1.93 12.80 -2.92
N HIS A 228 2.94 12.02 -3.24
CA HIS A 228 3.80 12.20 -4.40
C HIS A 228 3.69 10.99 -5.32
N TYR A 229 3.94 11.22 -6.59
CA TYR A 229 3.96 10.21 -7.65
C TYR A 229 5.28 10.28 -8.40
N LYS A 230 5.85 9.11 -8.74
CA LYS A 230 7.15 9.03 -9.43
C LYS A 230 7.02 8.54 -10.88
#